data_3c3cf4c5d043ff97a6a9d37baf8ddefd
#
_entry.id   3c3cf4c5d043ff97a6a9d37baf8ddefd
#
_cell.length_a   1.000
_cell.length_b   1.000
_cell.length_c   1.000
_cell.angle_alpha   90.00
_cell.angle_beta   90.00
_cell.angle_gamma   90.00
#
_symmetry.space_group_name_H-M   'P 1'
#
loop_
_entity.id
_entity.type
_entity.pdbx_description
1 polymer ?
#
loop_
_entity_poly.entity_id
_entity_poly.type
_entity_poly.pdbx_seq_one_letter_code
_entity_poly.pdbx_strand_id
1 'polypeptide(L)'
;MLKKDDVTPDFNELNLAQLSVEFDNIVGDRTLAINNSANLYTNAAREKFSISSLQYFISNLEITTTAGKVYVVNQDSSYFLISGADKATRFAKVRVPEGDYSKLKFTLGVDSLRSTMPLDKREGVLDPAYGGGHDLSGMYWGWNSGYIFFKFEGNADVISNDVNGDPTGKHQFKYHIGGFGGYSAPTLNNIKTVTMDLNPGGIAKVRTGRQSNIHVLVDLMKAFNGTNNFSIAAHPTVMFSDFSTKVAANLTEMFKHDHTEN
;
A
#
# COMPACT_ATOMS: atom_id res chain seq x y z
N MET A 1 35.54 -21.47 -22.97
CA MET A 1 35.94 -20.45 -21.99
C MET A 1 35.00 -19.27 -22.17
N LEU A 2 33.88 -19.26 -21.44
CA LEU A 2 32.89 -18.16 -21.48
C LEU A 2 33.49 -16.97 -20.74
N LYS A 3 33.60 -15.83 -21.41
CA LYS A 3 33.93 -14.56 -20.78
C LYS A 3 32.89 -14.28 -19.70
N LYS A 4 33.34 -14.14 -18.47
CA LYS A 4 32.61 -13.56 -17.38
C LYS A 4 32.44 -12.08 -17.76
N ASP A 5 31.23 -11.68 -18.17
CA ASP A 5 30.93 -10.28 -18.35
C ASP A 5 31.15 -9.62 -16.97
N ASP A 6 32.14 -8.73 -16.91
CA ASP A 6 32.35 -7.85 -15.77
C ASP A 6 31.11 -6.94 -15.69
N VAL A 7 30.15 -7.35 -14.88
CA VAL A 7 29.04 -6.48 -14.48
C VAL A 7 29.67 -5.46 -13.52
N THR A 8 30.15 -4.36 -14.05
CA THR A 8 30.42 -3.18 -13.24
C THR A 8 29.13 -2.84 -12.50
N PRO A 9 29.14 -2.70 -11.16
CA PRO A 9 27.95 -2.30 -10.44
C PRO A 9 27.44 -1.00 -11.04
N ASP A 10 26.22 -1.02 -11.57
CA ASP A 10 25.62 0.11 -12.27
C ASP A 10 25.39 1.34 -11.39
N PHE A 11 25.49 1.15 -10.06
CA PHE A 11 25.30 2.18 -9.04
C PHE A 11 26.44 2.18 -8.02
N ASN A 12 26.79 3.38 -7.53
CA ASN A 12 27.71 3.53 -6.41
C ASN A 12 26.98 3.33 -5.08
N GLU A 13 26.94 2.10 -4.61
CA GLU A 13 26.29 1.74 -3.33
C GLU A 13 27.05 2.26 -2.09
N LEU A 14 28.25 2.81 -2.24
CA LEU A 14 28.98 3.45 -1.15
C LEU A 14 28.44 4.87 -0.86
N ASN A 15 27.75 5.48 -1.81
CA ASN A 15 27.18 6.84 -1.72
C ASN A 15 25.66 6.80 -1.81
N LEU A 16 25.01 6.37 -0.72
CA LEU A 16 23.57 6.38 -0.62
C LEU A 16 23.08 7.66 0.06
N ALA A 17 22.11 8.32 -0.56
CA ALA A 17 21.41 9.48 0.00
C ALA A 17 19.95 9.13 0.30
N GLN A 18 19.30 9.94 1.13
CA GLN A 18 17.91 9.70 1.52
C GLN A 18 16.95 10.12 0.41
N LEU A 19 16.02 9.22 0.12
CA LEU A 19 14.82 9.49 -0.66
C LEU A 19 13.59 9.23 0.23
N SER A 20 12.64 10.13 0.23
CA SER A 20 11.34 9.97 0.86
C SER A 20 10.26 9.79 -0.20
N VAL A 21 9.31 8.91 0.06
CA VAL A 21 8.04 8.82 -0.67
C VAL A 21 6.92 9.09 0.31
N GLU A 22 6.17 10.14 0.09
CA GLU A 22 5.05 10.56 0.93
C GLU A 22 3.75 10.07 0.32
N PHE A 23 2.98 9.29 1.07
CA PHE A 23 1.66 8.79 0.69
C PHE A 23 0.58 9.64 1.36
N ASP A 24 0.06 10.64 0.65
CA ASP A 24 -0.99 11.52 1.14
C ASP A 24 -2.38 10.97 0.81
N ASN A 25 -3.08 10.53 1.86
CA ASN A 25 -4.36 9.86 1.72
C ASN A 25 -5.50 10.87 1.57
N ILE A 26 -6.22 10.75 0.46
CA ILE A 26 -7.41 11.54 0.15
C ILE A 26 -8.60 10.63 -0.15
N VAL A 27 -9.79 11.20 -0.22
CA VAL A 27 -11.04 10.52 -0.60
C VAL A 27 -11.77 11.39 -1.63
N GLY A 28 -11.54 11.10 -2.91
CA GLY A 28 -11.94 11.98 -4.00
C GLY A 28 -11.13 13.29 -3.96
N ASP A 29 -11.81 14.40 -3.77
CA ASP A 29 -11.22 15.76 -3.67
C ASP A 29 -11.00 16.24 -2.22
N ARG A 30 -11.18 15.35 -1.23
CA ARG A 30 -11.18 15.71 0.20
C ARG A 30 -10.09 14.98 0.96
N THR A 31 -9.50 15.66 1.94
CA THR A 31 -8.56 15.05 2.89
C THR A 31 -9.22 13.91 3.67
N LEU A 32 -8.48 12.82 3.90
CA LEU A 32 -8.91 11.71 4.74
C LEU A 32 -9.21 12.19 6.18
N ALA A 33 -10.39 11.84 6.67
CA ALA A 33 -10.78 12.00 8.07
C ALA A 33 -11.14 10.64 8.67
N ILE A 34 -10.38 10.18 9.65
CA ILE A 34 -10.61 8.93 10.38
C ILE A 34 -11.47 9.21 11.60
N ASN A 35 -12.41 8.29 11.89
CA ASN A 35 -13.31 8.36 13.04
C ASN A 35 -14.11 9.66 13.15
N ASN A 36 -14.46 10.24 12.02
CA ASN A 36 -15.29 11.42 11.94
C ASN A 36 -16.62 11.10 11.23
N SER A 37 -17.63 10.71 11.99
CA SER A 37 -18.94 10.33 11.46
C SER A 37 -19.70 11.51 10.82
N ALA A 38 -19.33 12.76 11.13
CA ALA A 38 -19.90 13.94 10.47
C ALA A 38 -19.29 14.17 9.08
N ASN A 39 -18.14 13.56 8.78
CA ASN A 39 -17.44 13.72 7.51
C ASN A 39 -17.80 12.57 6.56
N LEU A 40 -18.95 12.68 5.91
CA LEU A 40 -19.43 11.65 4.99
C LEU A 40 -18.87 11.87 3.59
N TYR A 41 -18.38 10.77 2.99
CA TYR A 41 -18.02 10.67 1.60
C TYR A 41 -19.16 10.01 0.82
N THR A 42 -19.13 10.13 -0.50
CA THR A 42 -20.16 9.51 -1.35
C THR A 42 -19.50 8.80 -2.52
N ASN A 43 -19.73 7.48 -2.65
CA ASN A 43 -19.19 6.70 -3.78
C ASN A 43 -20.04 6.85 -5.05
N ALA A 44 -19.63 6.20 -6.16
CA ALA A 44 -20.34 6.26 -7.44
C ALA A 44 -21.73 5.61 -7.38
N ALA A 45 -21.96 4.67 -6.46
CA ALA A 45 -23.29 4.10 -6.19
C ALA A 45 -24.21 5.04 -5.39
N ARG A 46 -23.76 6.27 -5.10
CA ARG A 46 -24.44 7.28 -4.29
C ARG A 46 -24.63 6.88 -2.81
N GLU A 47 -23.80 5.98 -2.33
CA GLU A 47 -23.81 5.54 -0.95
C GLU A 47 -22.93 6.46 -0.11
N LYS A 48 -23.47 6.96 0.99
CA LYS A 48 -22.74 7.79 1.95
C LYS A 48 -22.01 6.90 2.95
N PHE A 49 -20.77 7.22 3.25
CA PHE A 49 -19.95 6.47 4.20
C PHE A 49 -18.97 7.36 4.96
N SER A 50 -18.57 6.92 6.13
CA SER A 50 -17.44 7.47 6.90
C SER A 50 -16.35 6.41 7.02
N ILE A 51 -15.12 6.83 7.35
CA ILE A 51 -13.96 5.94 7.45
C ILE A 51 -13.54 5.85 8.92
N SER A 52 -13.37 4.63 9.42
CA SER A 52 -12.93 4.35 10.79
C SER A 52 -11.51 3.80 10.86
N SER A 53 -11.04 3.11 9.81
CA SER A 53 -9.70 2.54 9.75
C SER A 53 -9.15 2.52 8.33
N LEU A 54 -7.87 2.85 8.21
CA LEU A 54 -7.09 2.68 6.99
C LEU A 54 -5.68 2.25 7.36
N GLN A 55 -5.25 1.11 6.82
CA GLN A 55 -3.87 0.65 6.87
C GLN A 55 -3.53 -0.09 5.58
N TYR A 56 -2.30 0.06 5.06
CA TYR A 56 -1.84 -0.71 3.92
C TYR A 56 -0.33 -0.84 3.88
N PHE A 57 0.15 -1.96 3.32
CA PHE A 57 1.57 -2.19 3.13
C PHE A 57 2.05 -1.67 1.78
N ILE A 58 3.15 -0.93 1.83
CA ILE A 58 3.99 -0.60 0.68
C ILE A 58 5.30 -1.35 0.85
N SER A 59 5.76 -2.02 -0.20
CA SER A 59 7.00 -2.79 -0.15
C SER A 59 7.75 -2.84 -1.48
N ASN A 60 8.97 -3.37 -1.46
CA ASN A 60 9.79 -3.64 -2.63
C ASN A 60 9.90 -2.44 -3.58
N LEU A 61 10.45 -1.33 -3.05
CA LEU A 61 10.63 -0.10 -3.81
C LEU A 61 11.74 -0.27 -4.85
N GLU A 62 11.43 0.18 -6.07
CA GLU A 62 12.39 0.30 -7.17
C GLU A 62 12.32 1.73 -7.72
N ILE A 63 13.47 2.29 -8.08
CA ILE A 63 13.55 3.58 -8.74
C ILE A 63 14.32 3.44 -10.04
N THR A 64 13.92 4.19 -11.06
CA THR A 64 14.58 4.16 -12.37
C THR A 64 15.14 5.54 -12.68
N THR A 65 16.42 5.58 -13.02
CA THR A 65 17.09 6.84 -13.44
C THR A 65 16.50 7.38 -14.74
N THR A 66 16.78 8.64 -15.03
CA THR A 66 16.46 9.26 -16.34
C THR A 66 17.15 8.57 -17.52
N ALA A 67 18.25 7.85 -17.27
CA ALA A 67 18.94 7.01 -18.25
C ALA A 67 18.37 5.59 -18.39
N GLY A 68 17.31 5.25 -17.64
CA GLY A 68 16.64 3.95 -17.71
C GLY A 68 17.25 2.85 -16.82
N LYS A 69 18.27 3.15 -16.01
CA LYS A 69 18.84 2.18 -15.07
C LYS A 69 17.95 2.01 -13.85
N VAL A 70 17.70 0.77 -13.43
CA VAL A 70 16.82 0.42 -12.30
C VAL A 70 17.67 0.15 -11.07
N TYR A 71 17.36 0.81 -9.96
CA TYR A 71 17.88 0.49 -8.64
C TYR A 71 16.76 -0.13 -7.79
N VAL A 72 17.00 -1.33 -7.26
CA VAL A 72 16.11 -2.04 -6.34
C VAL A 72 16.57 -1.75 -4.92
N VAL A 73 15.70 -1.15 -4.11
CA VAL A 73 15.99 -0.91 -2.70
C VAL A 73 16.14 -2.23 -1.98
N ASN A 74 17.13 -2.33 -1.08
CA ASN A 74 17.34 -3.54 -0.29
C ASN A 74 16.03 -3.98 0.36
N GLN A 75 15.67 -5.25 0.19
CA GLN A 75 14.39 -5.79 0.60
C GLN A 75 14.13 -5.61 2.10
N ASP A 76 15.15 -5.79 2.96
CA ASP A 76 15.00 -5.65 4.42
C ASP A 76 14.67 -4.21 4.85
N SER A 77 14.95 -3.23 4.01
CA SER A 77 14.70 -1.80 4.23
C SER A 77 13.49 -1.28 3.44
N SER A 78 12.69 -2.16 2.87
CA SER A 78 11.66 -1.81 1.89
C SER A 78 10.27 -2.31 2.25
N TYR A 79 9.91 -2.29 3.55
CA TYR A 79 8.56 -2.58 4.03
C TYR A 79 8.07 -1.45 4.91
N PHE A 80 6.90 -0.92 4.57
CA PHE A 80 6.26 0.21 5.26
C PHE A 80 4.78 -0.11 5.49
N LEU A 81 4.30 0.14 6.70
CA LEU A 81 2.88 0.09 7.04
C LEU A 81 2.37 1.53 7.15
N ILE A 82 1.57 1.94 6.18
CA ILE A 82 0.94 3.25 6.17
C ILE A 82 -0.37 3.16 6.95
N SER A 83 -0.55 4.07 7.90
CA SER A 83 -1.76 4.16 8.74
C SER A 83 -2.42 5.53 8.58
N GLY A 84 -3.72 5.53 8.26
CA GLY A 84 -4.50 6.76 8.21
C GLY A 84 -4.65 7.46 9.56
N ALA A 85 -4.51 6.71 10.66
CA ALA A 85 -4.58 7.25 12.03
C ALA A 85 -3.25 7.85 12.51
N ASP A 86 -2.12 7.42 11.93
CA ASP A 86 -0.78 7.91 12.29
C ASP A 86 -0.10 8.57 11.09
N LYS A 87 -0.13 9.90 11.08
CA LYS A 87 0.47 10.70 10.00
C LYS A 87 1.98 10.54 9.87
N ALA A 88 2.68 10.06 10.89
CA ALA A 88 4.13 9.83 10.80
C ALA A 88 4.46 8.66 9.86
N THR A 89 3.55 7.69 9.73
CA THR A 89 3.73 6.51 8.89
C THR A 89 3.61 6.78 7.39
N ARG A 90 3.10 7.95 6.99
CA ARG A 90 2.90 8.27 5.56
C ARG A 90 4.19 8.37 4.75
N PHE A 91 5.35 8.43 5.40
CA PHE A 91 6.64 8.57 4.74
C PHE A 91 7.39 7.23 4.66
N ALA A 92 7.56 6.70 3.46
CA ALA A 92 8.50 5.62 3.19
C ALA A 92 9.89 6.23 2.89
N LYS A 93 10.81 6.11 3.85
CA LYS A 93 12.16 6.67 3.74
C LYS A 93 13.16 5.55 3.44
N VAL A 94 13.88 5.68 2.32
CA VAL A 94 14.87 4.73 1.86
C VAL A 94 16.20 5.41 1.55
N ARG A 95 17.25 4.63 1.48
CA ARG A 95 18.56 5.10 1.02
C ARG A 95 18.83 4.53 -0.37
N VAL A 96 19.15 5.40 -1.30
CA VAL A 96 19.38 5.06 -2.70
C VAL A 96 20.61 5.79 -3.23
N PRO A 97 21.28 5.31 -4.28
CA PRO A 97 22.41 6.02 -4.91
C PRO A 97 22.02 7.44 -5.31
N GLU A 98 22.97 8.36 -5.25
CA GLU A 98 22.77 9.70 -5.81
C GLU A 98 22.46 9.61 -7.31
N GLY A 99 21.48 10.38 -7.76
CA GLY A 99 21.05 10.35 -9.15
C GLY A 99 19.75 11.13 -9.40
N ASP A 100 19.41 11.19 -10.68
CA ASP A 100 18.16 11.75 -11.18
C ASP A 100 17.22 10.61 -11.58
N TYR A 101 16.07 10.51 -10.93
CA TYR A 101 15.15 9.39 -11.07
C TYR A 101 13.82 9.86 -11.66
N SER A 102 13.39 9.18 -12.73
CA SER A 102 12.19 9.50 -13.49
C SER A 102 11.03 8.54 -13.26
N LYS A 103 11.25 7.41 -12.55
CA LYS A 103 10.19 6.45 -12.23
C LYS A 103 10.33 5.92 -10.82
N LEU A 104 9.17 5.72 -10.19
CA LEU A 104 9.02 4.99 -8.93
C LEU A 104 8.15 3.76 -9.18
N LYS A 105 8.58 2.61 -8.65
CA LYS A 105 7.79 1.38 -8.64
C LYS A 105 7.79 0.81 -7.23
N PHE A 106 6.67 0.27 -6.80
CA PHE A 106 6.54 -0.43 -5.53
C PHE A 106 5.46 -1.52 -5.58
N THR A 107 5.47 -2.37 -4.60
CA THR A 107 4.43 -3.38 -4.37
C THR A 107 3.42 -2.87 -3.34
N LEU A 108 2.14 -2.96 -3.65
CA LEU A 108 1.06 -2.88 -2.67
C LEU A 108 0.83 -4.29 -2.11
N GLY A 109 1.23 -4.49 -0.87
CA GLY A 109 1.19 -5.77 -0.18
C GLY A 109 2.55 -6.24 0.35
N VAL A 110 2.60 -7.49 0.76
CA VAL A 110 3.80 -8.20 1.22
C VAL A 110 4.03 -9.40 0.30
N ASP A 111 5.24 -9.48 -0.26
CA ASP A 111 5.59 -10.54 -1.21
C ASP A 111 5.57 -11.95 -0.58
N SER A 112 5.57 -12.97 -1.45
CA SER A 112 5.48 -14.36 -1.04
C SER A 112 6.65 -14.79 -0.17
N LEU A 113 7.86 -14.30 -0.44
CA LEU A 113 9.06 -14.64 0.34
C LEU A 113 8.87 -14.25 1.81
N ARG A 114 8.41 -13.01 2.06
CA ARG A 114 8.17 -12.53 3.42
C ARG A 114 6.91 -13.13 4.04
N SER A 115 5.88 -13.37 3.25
CA SER A 115 4.65 -14.02 3.72
C SER A 115 4.87 -15.47 4.16
N THR A 116 5.86 -16.18 3.59
CA THR A 116 6.21 -17.56 3.91
C THR A 116 7.36 -17.71 4.91
N MET A 117 8.03 -16.62 5.26
CA MET A 117 9.12 -16.62 6.23
C MET A 117 8.62 -17.09 7.62
N PRO A 118 9.44 -17.81 8.42
CA PRO A 118 9.12 -18.12 9.81
C PRO A 118 8.76 -16.85 10.60
N LEU A 119 7.78 -16.94 11.52
CA LEU A 119 7.29 -15.80 12.27
C LEU A 119 8.38 -15.11 13.10
N ASP A 120 9.30 -15.89 13.66
CA ASP A 120 10.44 -15.41 14.47
C ASP A 120 11.50 -14.66 13.64
N LYS A 121 11.36 -14.65 12.32
CA LYS A 121 12.22 -13.93 11.37
C LYS A 121 11.56 -12.68 10.77
N ARG A 122 10.34 -12.39 11.17
CA ARG A 122 9.59 -11.22 10.69
C ARG A 122 9.80 -10.07 11.67
N GLU A 123 10.44 -9.02 11.20
CA GLU A 123 10.85 -7.88 12.02
C GLU A 123 10.10 -6.59 11.64
N GLY A 124 10.11 -5.62 12.55
CA GLY A 124 9.53 -4.30 12.33
C GLY A 124 8.03 -4.38 12.02
N VAL A 125 7.60 -3.72 10.96
CA VAL A 125 6.18 -3.69 10.53
C VAL A 125 5.65 -5.04 10.05
N LEU A 126 6.54 -6.01 9.81
CA LEU A 126 6.17 -7.39 9.43
C LEU A 126 6.01 -8.31 10.63
N ASP A 127 6.44 -7.90 11.82
CA ASP A 127 6.18 -8.67 13.03
C ASP A 127 4.66 -8.68 13.30
N PRO A 128 4.01 -9.86 13.39
CA PRO A 128 2.59 -9.92 13.74
C PRO A 128 2.26 -9.30 15.10
N ALA A 129 3.25 -9.19 15.98
CA ALA A 129 3.15 -8.49 17.27
C ALA A 129 3.41 -6.98 17.17
N TYR A 130 3.69 -6.44 15.99
CA TYR A 130 3.94 -5.02 15.77
C TYR A 130 2.77 -4.18 16.30
N GLY A 131 3.09 -3.17 17.12
CA GLY A 131 2.08 -2.35 17.76
C GLY A 131 1.71 -2.81 19.20
N GLY A 132 2.38 -3.84 19.76
CA GLY A 132 2.31 -4.18 21.18
C GLY A 132 1.62 -5.49 21.53
N GLY A 133 1.48 -6.44 20.60
CA GLY A 133 0.96 -7.76 20.90
C GLY A 133 0.52 -8.54 19.65
N HIS A 134 0.23 -9.80 19.83
CA HIS A 134 -0.18 -10.67 18.75
C HIS A 134 -1.40 -10.08 18.03
N ASP A 135 -1.23 -9.78 16.74
CA ASP A 135 -2.26 -9.24 15.86
C ASP A 135 -2.83 -7.85 16.26
N LEU A 136 -2.10 -7.03 17.04
CA LEU A 136 -2.60 -5.70 17.43
C LEU A 136 -2.59 -4.70 16.27
N SER A 137 -1.73 -4.87 15.25
CA SER A 137 -1.88 -4.10 14.01
C SER A 137 -3.17 -4.47 13.27
N GLY A 138 -3.70 -5.70 13.52
CA GLY A 138 -4.81 -6.27 12.79
C GLY A 138 -4.53 -6.42 11.30
N MET A 139 -3.24 -6.57 10.93
CA MET A 139 -2.78 -6.66 9.54
C MET A 139 -2.23 -8.05 9.19
N TYR A 140 -2.52 -9.05 10.00
CA TYR A 140 -2.08 -10.42 9.79
C TYR A 140 -3.20 -11.43 10.11
N TRP A 141 -3.42 -12.39 9.20
CA TRP A 141 -4.35 -13.49 9.40
C TRP A 141 -3.63 -14.72 9.95
N GLY A 142 -3.77 -14.98 11.24
CA GLY A 142 -3.17 -16.17 11.88
C GLY A 142 -3.65 -17.49 11.29
N TRP A 143 -4.83 -17.54 10.70
CA TRP A 143 -5.43 -18.75 10.09
C TRP A 143 -4.94 -19.04 8.67
N ASN A 144 -4.33 -18.07 7.96
CA ASN A 144 -3.89 -18.24 6.57
C ASN A 144 -2.45 -17.76 6.33
N SER A 145 -1.67 -17.59 7.38
CA SER A 145 -0.23 -17.25 7.31
C SER A 145 0.11 -16.06 6.39
N GLY A 146 -0.83 -15.15 6.19
CA GLY A 146 -0.71 -14.04 5.25
C GLY A 146 -1.02 -12.70 5.88
N TYR A 147 -0.48 -11.66 5.24
CA TYR A 147 -0.75 -10.27 5.62
C TYR A 147 -2.04 -9.77 4.96
N ILE A 148 -2.73 -8.87 5.66
CA ILE A 148 -3.73 -8.00 5.06
C ILE A 148 -2.96 -6.88 4.37
N PHE A 149 -3.02 -6.79 3.05
CA PHE A 149 -2.26 -5.81 2.27
C PHE A 149 -2.89 -4.42 2.33
N PHE A 150 -4.23 -4.40 2.38
CA PHE A 150 -5.01 -3.20 2.47
C PHE A 150 -6.22 -3.45 3.38
N LYS A 151 -6.30 -2.69 4.46
CA LYS A 151 -7.39 -2.70 5.43
C LYS A 151 -8.12 -1.37 5.38
N PHE A 152 -9.40 -1.42 5.05
CA PHE A 152 -10.24 -0.25 4.89
C PHE A 152 -11.60 -0.50 5.51
N GLU A 153 -11.90 0.22 6.59
CA GLU A 153 -13.12 0.04 7.35
C GLU A 153 -13.83 1.36 7.55
N GLY A 154 -15.13 1.29 7.72
CA GLY A 154 -15.95 2.45 7.97
C GLY A 154 -17.40 2.09 8.20
N ASN A 155 -18.27 3.09 8.17
CA ASN A 155 -19.71 2.94 8.40
C ASN A 155 -20.48 3.54 7.22
N ALA A 156 -21.56 2.86 6.81
CA ALA A 156 -22.48 3.32 5.78
C ALA A 156 -23.90 2.91 6.12
N ASP A 157 -24.82 3.86 6.26
CA ASP A 157 -26.21 3.62 6.67
C ASP A 157 -26.99 2.71 5.72
N VAL A 158 -26.48 2.53 4.49
CA VAL A 158 -27.07 1.63 3.49
C VAL A 158 -26.86 0.15 3.81
N ILE A 159 -25.98 -0.19 4.75
CA ILE A 159 -25.74 -1.58 5.18
C ILE A 159 -26.89 -2.01 6.08
N SER A 160 -27.58 -3.10 5.71
CA SER A 160 -28.64 -3.67 6.53
C SER A 160 -28.10 -4.29 7.82
N ASN A 161 -28.83 -4.13 8.93
CA ASN A 161 -28.50 -4.76 10.21
C ASN A 161 -28.51 -6.30 10.16
N ASP A 162 -29.16 -6.88 9.16
CA ASP A 162 -29.31 -8.34 9.01
C ASP A 162 -28.18 -8.98 8.21
N VAL A 163 -27.19 -8.20 7.78
CA VAL A 163 -26.13 -8.71 6.91
C VAL A 163 -25.06 -9.44 7.73
N ASN A 164 -24.70 -10.64 7.28
CA ASN A 164 -23.49 -11.35 7.73
C ASN A 164 -22.24 -10.49 7.52
N GLY A 165 -21.84 -9.75 8.51
CA GLY A 165 -20.69 -8.84 8.43
C GLY A 165 -20.76 -7.66 9.38
N ASP A 166 -21.95 -7.31 9.85
CA ASP A 166 -22.09 -6.34 10.93
C ASP A 166 -22.87 -6.92 12.13
N PRO A 167 -22.26 -7.83 12.90
CA PRO A 167 -22.91 -8.39 14.10
C PRO A 167 -23.15 -7.34 15.19
N THR A 168 -22.60 -6.13 15.02
CA THR A 168 -22.74 -5.05 16.02
C THR A 168 -23.91 -4.11 15.72
N GLY A 169 -24.54 -4.21 14.55
CA GLY A 169 -25.57 -3.27 14.10
C GLY A 169 -25.06 -1.85 13.86
N LYS A 170 -23.75 -1.68 13.66
CA LYS A 170 -23.12 -0.37 13.45
C LYS A 170 -23.04 0.04 11.98
N HIS A 171 -23.65 -0.71 11.07
CA HIS A 171 -23.58 -0.47 9.62
C HIS A 171 -22.14 -0.44 9.10
N GLN A 172 -21.28 -1.33 9.62
CA GLN A 172 -19.86 -1.33 9.36
C GLN A 172 -19.54 -2.06 8.07
N PHE A 173 -18.73 -1.45 7.19
CA PHE A 173 -18.05 -2.17 6.13
C PHE A 173 -16.63 -2.52 6.52
N LYS A 174 -16.12 -3.67 5.99
CA LYS A 174 -14.78 -4.19 6.25
C LYS A 174 -14.15 -4.73 4.97
N TYR A 175 -13.16 -4.04 4.45
CA TYR A 175 -12.38 -4.48 3.30
C TYR A 175 -10.97 -4.82 3.77
N HIS A 176 -10.72 -6.12 3.93
CA HIS A 176 -9.42 -6.68 4.30
C HIS A 176 -8.89 -7.46 3.11
N ILE A 177 -8.09 -6.82 2.30
CA ILE A 177 -7.57 -7.38 1.06
C ILE A 177 -6.16 -7.92 1.31
N GLY A 178 -5.97 -9.21 1.10
CA GLY A 178 -4.71 -9.92 1.26
C GLY A 178 -4.68 -11.14 0.34
N GLY A 179 -3.68 -12.00 0.51
CA GLY A 179 -3.47 -13.18 -0.32
C GLY A 179 -2.26 -13.01 -1.24
N PHE A 180 -1.23 -13.82 -0.99
CA PHE A 180 0.06 -13.75 -1.68
C PHE A 180 0.27 -14.88 -2.71
N GLY A 181 -0.78 -15.64 -3.04
CA GLY A 181 -0.72 -16.76 -3.99
C GLY A 181 -0.63 -18.15 -3.34
N GLY A 182 -0.57 -18.24 -2.02
CA GLY A 182 -0.62 -19.47 -1.25
C GLY A 182 0.72 -19.96 -0.74
N TYR A 183 0.68 -20.69 0.38
CA TYR A 183 1.86 -21.25 1.06
C TYR A 183 2.20 -22.64 0.52
N SER A 184 1.28 -23.59 0.62
CA SER A 184 1.47 -25.00 0.22
C SER A 184 0.71 -25.38 -1.04
N ALA A 185 -0.27 -24.57 -1.43
CA ALA A 185 -1.06 -24.75 -2.65
C ALA A 185 -1.44 -23.38 -3.22
N PRO A 186 -1.62 -23.26 -4.54
CA PRO A 186 -2.05 -22.01 -5.17
C PRO A 186 -3.37 -21.50 -4.57
N THR A 187 -3.40 -20.20 -4.24
CA THR A 187 -4.57 -19.48 -3.75
C THR A 187 -4.69 -18.13 -4.46
N LEU A 188 -5.57 -17.25 -3.96
CA LEU A 188 -5.70 -15.90 -4.46
C LEU A 188 -4.38 -15.12 -4.32
N ASN A 189 -4.04 -14.37 -5.37
CA ASN A 189 -2.90 -13.45 -5.36
C ASN A 189 -3.39 -12.00 -5.61
N ASN A 190 -3.44 -11.25 -4.53
CA ASN A 190 -3.85 -9.85 -4.51
C ASN A 190 -2.65 -8.89 -4.40
N ILE A 191 -1.42 -9.39 -4.47
CA ILE A 191 -0.22 -8.55 -4.58
C ILE A 191 -0.34 -7.72 -5.86
N LYS A 192 -0.15 -6.42 -5.77
CA LYS A 192 -0.19 -5.51 -6.90
C LYS A 192 1.10 -4.71 -7.00
N THR A 193 1.49 -4.42 -8.23
CA THR A 193 2.61 -3.52 -8.52
C THR A 193 2.07 -2.20 -9.05
N VAL A 194 2.58 -1.11 -8.51
CA VAL A 194 2.29 0.26 -8.97
C VAL A 194 3.57 0.84 -9.56
N THR A 195 3.47 1.43 -10.75
CA THR A 195 4.58 2.14 -11.40
C THR A 195 4.12 3.53 -11.76
N MET A 196 4.92 4.54 -11.41
CA MET A 196 4.62 5.94 -11.66
C MET A 196 5.74 6.59 -12.46
N ASP A 197 5.36 7.35 -13.48
CA ASP A 197 6.22 8.28 -14.18
C ASP A 197 6.29 9.59 -13.37
N LEU A 198 7.49 10.00 -13.00
CA LEU A 198 7.71 11.22 -12.22
C LEU A 198 7.89 12.46 -13.10
N ASN A 199 8.10 12.30 -14.43
CA ASN A 199 8.39 13.42 -15.31
C ASN A 199 7.31 14.53 -15.25
N PRO A 200 6.01 14.24 -15.21
CA PRO A 200 4.99 15.30 -15.20
C PRO A 200 5.03 16.20 -13.97
N GLY A 201 5.28 15.63 -12.78
CA GLY A 201 5.30 16.36 -11.48
C GLY A 201 6.71 16.69 -10.99
N GLY A 202 7.74 16.35 -11.77
CA GLY A 202 9.15 16.57 -11.45
C GLY A 202 9.89 15.30 -11.02
N ILE A 203 11.07 15.08 -11.61
CA ILE A 203 11.95 13.96 -11.29
C ILE A 203 12.55 14.11 -9.89
N ALA A 204 12.87 12.99 -9.24
CA ALA A 204 13.56 13.01 -7.95
C ALA A 204 15.07 13.18 -8.15
N LYS A 205 15.65 14.25 -7.60
CA LYS A 205 17.08 14.57 -7.67
C LYS A 205 17.76 14.24 -6.35
N VAL A 206 18.09 12.98 -6.16
CA VAL A 206 18.64 12.49 -4.89
C VAL A 206 20.12 12.86 -4.77
N ARG A 207 20.48 13.60 -3.71
CA ARG A 207 21.82 14.07 -3.40
C ARG A 207 22.09 14.03 -1.91
N THR A 208 23.32 13.77 -1.51
CA THR A 208 23.76 13.91 -0.12
C THR A 208 23.52 15.34 0.38
N GLY A 209 22.97 15.45 1.59
CA GLY A 209 22.66 16.76 2.19
C GLY A 209 21.38 17.43 1.69
N ARG A 210 20.63 16.77 0.81
CA ARG A 210 19.28 17.17 0.38
C ARG A 210 18.25 16.12 0.76
N GLN A 211 17.01 16.53 0.82
CA GLN A 211 15.87 15.65 1.06
C GLN A 211 14.95 15.71 -0.16
N SER A 212 15.08 14.73 -1.07
CA SER A 212 14.10 14.57 -2.13
C SER A 212 12.87 13.85 -1.55
N ASN A 213 11.67 14.40 -1.81
CA ASN A 213 10.39 13.83 -1.40
C ASN A 213 9.48 13.67 -2.62
N ILE A 214 9.14 12.44 -2.95
CA ILE A 214 8.14 12.13 -3.99
C ILE A 214 6.78 12.15 -3.33
N HIS A 215 5.93 13.11 -3.67
CA HIS A 215 4.58 13.25 -3.14
C HIS A 215 3.59 12.44 -3.99
N VAL A 216 2.93 11.47 -3.36
CA VAL A 216 1.96 10.56 -3.97
C VAL A 216 0.60 10.78 -3.35
N LEU A 217 -0.37 11.25 -4.13
CA LEU A 217 -1.78 11.23 -3.73
C LEU A 217 -2.31 9.80 -3.76
N VAL A 218 -3.00 9.41 -2.70
CA VAL A 218 -3.63 8.09 -2.56
C VAL A 218 -5.14 8.28 -2.41
N ASP A 219 -5.86 8.21 -3.54
CA ASP A 219 -7.31 8.41 -3.57
C ASP A 219 -8.06 7.13 -3.18
N LEU A 220 -8.47 7.05 -1.94
CA LEU A 220 -9.19 5.90 -1.37
C LEU A 220 -10.58 5.68 -1.99
N MET A 221 -11.16 6.70 -2.64
CA MET A 221 -12.42 6.55 -3.35
C MET A 221 -12.29 5.52 -4.49
N LYS A 222 -11.10 5.38 -5.05
CA LYS A 222 -10.81 4.40 -6.11
C LYS A 222 -10.99 2.95 -5.64
N ALA A 223 -10.89 2.66 -4.36
CA ALA A 223 -11.20 1.31 -3.84
C ALA A 223 -12.63 0.88 -4.22
N PHE A 224 -13.58 1.81 -4.28
CA PHE A 224 -14.97 1.57 -4.70
C PHE A 224 -15.23 1.94 -6.16
N ASN A 225 -14.58 2.98 -6.68
CA ASN A 225 -14.86 3.65 -7.94
C ASN A 225 -13.66 3.58 -8.90
N GLY A 226 -13.13 2.38 -9.14
CA GLY A 226 -12.05 2.14 -10.10
C GLY A 226 -12.60 1.56 -11.41
N THR A 227 -11.80 0.76 -12.10
CA THR A 227 -12.24 -0.05 -13.26
C THR A 227 -13.50 -0.87 -12.91
N ASN A 228 -13.61 -1.30 -11.65
CA ASN A 228 -14.82 -1.93 -11.13
C ASN A 228 -15.52 -0.97 -10.17
N ASN A 229 -16.81 -0.71 -10.38
CA ASN A 229 -17.63 0.05 -9.45
C ASN A 229 -18.36 -0.90 -8.50
N PHE A 230 -18.27 -0.64 -7.19
CA PHE A 230 -18.86 -1.48 -6.17
C PHE A 230 -19.88 -0.72 -5.33
N SER A 231 -20.95 -1.45 -4.94
CA SER A 231 -21.87 -1.02 -3.90
C SER A 231 -21.37 -1.55 -2.55
N ILE A 232 -21.27 -0.67 -1.56
CA ILE A 232 -20.96 -1.02 -0.17
C ILE A 232 -22.07 -1.88 0.40
N ALA A 233 -23.35 -1.55 0.09
CA ALA A 233 -24.51 -2.32 0.54
C ALA A 233 -24.51 -3.76 0.01
N ALA A 234 -24.07 -3.95 -1.26
CA ALA A 234 -24.00 -5.28 -1.86
C ALA A 234 -22.81 -6.11 -1.36
N HIS A 235 -21.72 -5.45 -0.95
CA HIS A 235 -20.49 -6.09 -0.51
C HIS A 235 -19.94 -5.42 0.76
N PRO A 236 -20.65 -5.49 1.89
CA PRO A 236 -20.23 -4.81 3.12
C PRO A 236 -18.99 -5.42 3.75
N THR A 237 -18.72 -6.70 3.49
CA THR A 237 -17.55 -7.40 3.99
C THR A 237 -16.83 -8.10 2.85
N VAL A 238 -15.58 -7.71 2.62
CA VAL A 238 -14.69 -8.31 1.63
C VAL A 238 -13.39 -8.71 2.32
N MET A 239 -13.12 -10.01 2.34
CA MET A 239 -11.91 -10.59 2.90
C MET A 239 -11.26 -11.51 1.87
N PHE A 240 -10.80 -12.68 2.28
CA PHE A 240 -10.17 -13.67 1.40
C PHE A 240 -11.22 -14.40 0.55
N SER A 241 -11.60 -13.80 -0.58
CA SER A 241 -12.63 -14.30 -1.51
C SER A 241 -12.30 -13.90 -2.94
N ASP A 242 -12.93 -14.53 -3.93
CA ASP A 242 -12.77 -14.17 -5.34
C ASP A 242 -13.12 -12.70 -5.61
N PHE A 243 -14.08 -12.16 -4.88
CA PHE A 243 -14.44 -10.74 -5.00
C PHE A 243 -13.29 -9.81 -4.59
N SER A 244 -12.43 -10.25 -3.66
CA SER A 244 -11.28 -9.46 -3.23
C SER A 244 -10.30 -9.14 -4.36
N THR A 245 -10.25 -9.99 -5.40
CA THR A 245 -9.38 -9.77 -6.58
C THR A 245 -9.82 -8.55 -7.40
N LYS A 246 -11.14 -8.30 -7.46
CA LYS A 246 -11.71 -7.12 -8.14
C LYS A 246 -11.40 -5.84 -7.36
N VAL A 247 -11.50 -5.89 -6.03
CA VAL A 247 -11.08 -4.77 -5.17
C VAL A 247 -9.59 -4.53 -5.34
N ALA A 248 -8.76 -5.57 -5.24
CA ALA A 248 -7.30 -5.46 -5.41
C ALA A 248 -6.90 -4.85 -6.77
N ALA A 249 -7.67 -5.10 -7.84
CA ALA A 249 -7.44 -4.47 -9.13
C ALA A 249 -7.65 -2.94 -9.05
N ASN A 250 -8.71 -2.50 -8.40
CA ASN A 250 -8.98 -1.07 -8.20
C ASN A 250 -7.91 -0.36 -7.35
N LEU A 251 -7.30 -1.07 -6.38
CA LEU A 251 -6.32 -0.45 -5.48
C LEU A 251 -5.09 0.10 -6.22
N THR A 252 -4.76 -0.41 -7.40
CA THR A 252 -3.65 0.13 -8.20
C THR A 252 -3.95 1.53 -8.75
N GLU A 253 -5.22 1.88 -8.89
CA GLU A 253 -5.68 3.16 -9.42
C GLU A 253 -5.72 4.27 -8.36
N MET A 254 -5.51 3.93 -7.08
CA MET A 254 -5.49 4.91 -5.99
C MET A 254 -4.29 5.85 -6.07
N PHE A 255 -3.16 5.40 -6.63
CA PHE A 255 -1.88 6.07 -6.53
C PHE A 255 -1.61 6.97 -7.73
N LYS A 256 -1.31 8.24 -7.46
CA LYS A 256 -0.95 9.22 -8.48
C LYS A 256 0.22 10.07 -7.99
N HIS A 257 1.27 10.20 -8.81
CA HIS A 257 2.32 11.17 -8.55
C HIS A 257 1.73 12.59 -8.67
N ASP A 258 1.90 13.38 -7.63
CA ASP A 258 1.48 14.78 -7.60
C ASP A 258 2.65 15.68 -8.01
N HIS A 259 3.67 15.73 -7.17
CA HIS A 259 4.91 16.48 -7.46
C HIS A 259 6.11 15.86 -6.72
N THR A 260 7.30 16.37 -7.01
CA THR A 260 8.53 16.00 -6.29
C THR A 260 9.23 17.26 -5.78
N GLU A 261 9.50 17.29 -4.49
CA GLU A 261 10.34 18.28 -3.81
C GLU A 261 11.79 17.81 -3.81
N ASN A 262 12.78 18.73 -4.06
CA ASN A 262 14.21 18.38 -4.19
C ASN A 262 15.11 19.29 -3.36
#